data_ca17dab3ed37d93ed9a840e1d12fce00
#
_entry.id   ca17dab3ed37d93ed9a840e1d12fce00
#
_cell.length_a   1.000
_cell.length_b   1.000
_cell.length_c   1.000
_cell.angle_alpha   90.00
_cell.angle_beta   90.00
_cell.angle_gamma   90.00
#
_symmetry.space_group_name_H-M   'P 1'
#
loop_
_entity.id
_entity.type
_entity.pdbx_description
1 polymer ?
#
loop_
_entity_poly.entity_id
_entity_poly.type
_entity_poly.pdbx_seq_one_letter_code
_entity_poly.pdbx_strand_id
1 'polypeptide(L)'
;RSESVPFTTKLTQNWLRDPKFPFLKKRKISYVLSGTVVILSLVFLFGKGLDKGIDFVGGRTYTVTFDRPVQVEEVAGSLAEVYGSAPEVKTFGGDNQVRITTKYKIDAEGTEVDDEVETLLYEGLQQYLPEGTSREQFLEVNRQMSEKVGPAVAEDITRAAIWSVVFALIGIFLY
;
A
#
# COMPACT_ATOMS: atom_id res chain seq x y z
N ARG A 1 5.15 -29.76 -50.03
CA ARG A 1 6.39 -29.75 -49.18
C ARG A 1 6.24 -28.54 -48.21
N SER A 2 5.77 -28.79 -47.02
CA SER A 2 5.78 -27.77 -45.96
C SER A 2 7.15 -27.83 -45.28
N GLU A 3 7.96 -26.81 -45.49
CA GLU A 3 9.21 -26.63 -44.76
C GLU A 3 8.84 -26.22 -43.31
N SER A 4 9.10 -27.13 -42.38
CA SER A 4 8.99 -26.83 -40.95
C SER A 4 10.13 -25.91 -40.53
N VAL A 5 9.82 -24.70 -40.20
CA VAL A 5 10.77 -23.71 -39.66
C VAL A 5 11.21 -24.20 -38.27
N PRO A 6 12.51 -24.48 -38.05
CA PRO A 6 12.97 -24.90 -36.72
C PRO A 6 12.96 -23.71 -35.78
N PHE A 7 12.05 -23.73 -34.79
CA PHE A 7 11.94 -22.69 -33.75
C PHE A 7 13.06 -22.76 -32.67
N THR A 8 14.06 -23.59 -32.83
CA THR A 8 15.15 -23.76 -31.88
C THR A 8 16.49 -23.31 -32.48
N THR A 9 17.17 -22.41 -31.79
CA THR A 9 18.57 -22.05 -32.10
C THR A 9 19.52 -23.14 -31.62
N LYS A 10 20.69 -23.27 -32.25
CA LYS A 10 21.73 -24.28 -31.90
C LYS A 10 22.14 -24.26 -30.43
N LEU A 11 21.94 -23.12 -29.73
CA LEU A 11 22.22 -22.96 -28.31
C LEU A 11 21.11 -23.54 -27.40
N THR A 12 19.85 -23.54 -27.84
CA THR A 12 18.74 -24.01 -27.05
C THR A 12 18.35 -25.47 -27.29
N GLN A 13 18.86 -26.06 -28.39
CA GLN A 13 18.49 -27.40 -28.84
C GLN A 13 18.94 -28.52 -27.87
N ASN A 14 19.99 -28.31 -27.08
CA ASN A 14 20.53 -29.28 -26.12
C ASN A 14 20.31 -28.89 -24.62
N TRP A 15 19.82 -27.67 -24.33
CA TRP A 15 19.76 -27.17 -22.96
C TRP A 15 18.64 -27.81 -22.13
N LEU A 16 17.57 -28.25 -22.76
CA LEU A 16 16.43 -28.87 -22.08
C LEU A 16 16.19 -30.34 -22.43
N ARG A 17 17.12 -30.96 -23.23
CA ARG A 17 16.88 -32.30 -23.75
C ARG A 17 17.13 -33.42 -22.74
N ASP A 18 18.00 -33.18 -21.74
CA ASP A 18 18.22 -34.09 -20.61
C ASP A 18 18.57 -33.28 -19.35
N PRO A 19 17.60 -32.76 -18.63
CA PRO A 19 17.86 -32.10 -17.34
C PRO A 19 18.26 -33.16 -16.31
N LYS A 20 19.57 -33.48 -16.23
CA LYS A 20 20.13 -34.37 -15.20
C LYS A 20 20.14 -33.74 -13.80
N PHE A 21 19.12 -32.98 -13.48
CA PHE A 21 18.95 -32.44 -12.12
C PHE A 21 18.22 -33.47 -11.25
N PRO A 22 18.89 -34.08 -10.27
CA PRO A 22 18.28 -35.05 -9.38
C PRO A 22 17.38 -34.34 -8.37
N PHE A 23 16.24 -33.79 -8.82
CA PHE A 23 15.26 -33.08 -7.98
C PHE A 23 14.83 -33.89 -6.76
N LEU A 24 14.57 -35.16 -6.96
CA LEU A 24 14.14 -36.07 -5.88
C LEU A 24 15.22 -36.32 -4.81
N LYS A 25 16.50 -36.32 -5.20
CA LYS A 25 17.60 -36.48 -4.23
C LYS A 25 17.85 -35.21 -3.41
N LYS A 26 17.55 -34.01 -3.96
CA LYS A 26 17.73 -32.72 -3.29
C LYS A 26 16.49 -32.22 -2.53
N ARG A 27 15.40 -33.02 -2.46
CA ARG A 27 14.16 -32.64 -1.77
C ARG A 27 14.37 -32.16 -0.32
N LYS A 28 15.31 -32.78 0.42
CA LYS A 28 15.63 -32.38 1.80
C LYS A 28 16.18 -30.97 1.88
N ILE A 29 17.01 -30.57 0.91
CA ILE A 29 17.57 -29.21 0.84
C ILE A 29 16.44 -28.20 0.57
N SER A 30 15.54 -28.54 -0.37
CA SER A 30 14.37 -27.69 -0.65
C SER A 30 13.47 -27.51 0.57
N TYR A 31 13.23 -28.59 1.32
CA TYR A 31 12.40 -28.52 2.55
C TYR A 31 13.07 -27.67 3.63
N VAL A 32 14.39 -27.81 3.83
CA VAL A 32 15.13 -26.99 4.80
C VAL A 32 15.12 -25.52 4.37
N LEU A 33 15.40 -25.24 3.08
CA LEU A 33 15.39 -23.87 2.55
C LEU A 33 14.00 -23.23 2.69
N SER A 34 12.96 -23.92 2.21
CA SER A 34 11.58 -23.44 2.28
C SER A 34 11.12 -23.27 3.74
N GLY A 35 11.41 -24.23 4.60
CA GLY A 35 11.10 -24.15 6.03
C GLY A 35 11.78 -22.96 6.71
N THR A 36 13.05 -22.72 6.40
CA THR A 36 13.78 -21.55 6.92
C THR A 36 13.13 -20.24 6.48
N VAL A 37 12.78 -20.11 5.20
CA VAL A 37 12.10 -18.91 4.68
C VAL A 37 10.75 -18.70 5.36
N VAL A 38 9.95 -19.76 5.53
CA VAL A 38 8.66 -19.69 6.23
C VAL A 38 8.83 -19.27 7.69
N ILE A 39 9.77 -19.88 8.42
CA ILE A 39 10.04 -19.52 9.82
C ILE A 39 10.49 -18.05 9.93
N LEU A 40 11.42 -17.61 9.09
CA LEU A 40 11.87 -16.21 9.08
C LEU A 40 10.70 -15.26 8.78
N SER A 41 9.84 -15.59 7.80
CA SER A 41 8.65 -14.79 7.47
C SER A 41 7.69 -14.69 8.66
N LEU A 42 7.46 -15.78 9.39
CA LEU A 42 6.64 -15.77 10.60
C LEU A 42 7.26 -14.94 11.72
N VAL A 43 8.57 -15.06 11.93
CA VAL A 43 9.30 -14.25 12.93
C VAL A 43 9.17 -12.76 12.62
N PHE A 44 9.35 -12.35 11.35
CA PHE A 44 9.17 -10.95 10.94
C PHE A 44 7.71 -10.51 11.07
N LEU A 45 6.75 -11.35 10.71
CA LEU A 45 5.32 -11.06 10.79
C LEU A 45 4.89 -10.79 12.24
N PHE A 46 5.30 -11.64 13.18
CA PHE A 46 4.93 -11.48 14.59
C PHE A 46 5.81 -10.48 15.35
N GLY A 47 7.07 -10.28 14.91
CA GLY A 47 8.00 -9.36 15.56
C GLY A 47 7.80 -7.91 15.11
N LYS A 48 7.66 -7.66 13.82
CA LYS A 48 7.50 -6.30 13.26
C LYS A 48 6.03 -5.93 13.00
N GLY A 49 5.16 -6.95 12.86
CA GLY A 49 3.76 -6.77 12.49
C GLY A 49 3.58 -6.43 11.01
N LEU A 50 2.32 -6.16 10.65
CA LEU A 50 1.93 -5.67 9.33
C LEU A 50 1.57 -4.20 9.44
N ASP A 51 2.08 -3.38 8.53
CA ASP A 51 1.58 -2.02 8.36
C ASP A 51 0.25 -2.09 7.61
N LYS A 52 -0.83 -1.87 8.35
CA LYS A 52 -2.19 -1.99 7.84
C LYS A 52 -2.64 -0.66 7.25
N GLY A 53 -3.26 -0.71 6.08
CA GLY A 53 -3.94 0.45 5.48
C GLY A 53 -5.13 0.93 6.32
N ILE A 54 -5.66 2.11 5.96
CA ILE A 54 -6.80 2.72 6.66
C ILE A 54 -8.08 1.89 6.62
N ASP A 55 -8.24 1.04 5.63
CA ASP A 55 -9.40 0.13 5.54
C ASP A 55 -9.44 -0.87 6.70
N PHE A 56 -8.29 -1.13 7.35
CA PHE A 56 -8.14 -2.11 8.43
C PHE A 56 -7.93 -1.49 9.81
N VAL A 57 -7.54 -0.23 9.88
CA VAL A 57 -7.32 0.49 11.16
C VAL A 57 -8.11 1.77 11.26
N GLY A 58 -8.70 2.23 10.15
CA GLY A 58 -9.32 3.52 10.00
C GLY A 58 -8.31 4.61 9.64
N GLY A 59 -8.81 5.78 9.31
CA GLY A 59 -8.01 6.95 8.94
C GLY A 59 -8.72 7.90 8.00
N ARG A 60 -7.97 8.91 7.55
CA ARG A 60 -8.45 9.90 6.58
C ARG A 60 -7.53 9.90 5.36
N THR A 61 -8.14 9.92 4.17
CA THR A 61 -7.42 10.03 2.90
C THR A 61 -7.85 11.30 2.19
N TYR A 62 -6.88 12.06 1.76
CA TYR A 62 -7.07 13.28 0.98
C TYR A 62 -6.37 13.13 -0.37
N THR A 63 -7.05 13.49 -1.46
CA THR A 63 -6.43 13.63 -2.78
C THR A 63 -6.24 15.10 -3.06
N VAL A 64 -4.99 15.53 -3.21
CA VAL A 64 -4.61 16.93 -3.41
C VAL A 64 -3.92 17.09 -4.76
N THR A 65 -4.33 18.12 -5.51
CA THR A 65 -3.75 18.49 -6.79
C THR A 65 -2.99 19.81 -6.65
N PHE A 66 -1.76 19.85 -7.18
CA PHE A 66 -0.89 21.01 -7.20
C PHE A 66 -0.77 21.57 -8.62
N ASP A 67 -0.37 22.83 -8.74
CA ASP A 67 -0.12 23.48 -10.03
C ASP A 67 1.21 23.05 -10.68
N ARG A 68 2.07 22.38 -9.91
CA ARG A 68 3.39 21.89 -10.33
C ARG A 68 3.61 20.47 -9.87
N PRO A 69 4.47 19.69 -10.54
CA PRO A 69 4.91 18.39 -10.04
C PRO A 69 5.53 18.52 -8.63
N VAL A 70 5.21 17.57 -7.75
CA VAL A 70 5.73 17.51 -6.37
C VAL A 70 6.37 16.15 -6.09
N GLN A 71 7.36 16.14 -5.22
CA GLN A 71 8.00 14.92 -4.77
C GLN A 71 7.27 14.37 -3.52
N VAL A 72 6.89 13.11 -3.58
CA VAL A 72 6.13 12.43 -2.51
C VAL A 72 6.87 12.48 -1.18
N GLU A 73 8.19 12.31 -1.20
CA GLU A 73 9.05 12.29 -0.03
C GLU A 73 9.11 13.66 0.66
N GLU A 74 9.15 14.74 -0.12
CA GLU A 74 9.16 16.11 0.40
C GLU A 74 7.81 16.46 1.05
N VAL A 75 6.71 16.11 0.38
CA VAL A 75 5.34 16.30 0.89
C VAL A 75 5.15 15.50 2.18
N ALA A 76 5.60 14.24 2.23
CA ALA A 76 5.52 13.40 3.42
C ALA A 76 6.34 13.97 4.58
N GLY A 77 7.52 14.53 4.30
CA GLY A 77 8.38 15.18 5.30
C GLY A 77 7.72 16.41 5.92
N SER A 78 7.18 17.32 5.09
CA SER A 78 6.49 18.52 5.58
C SER A 78 5.26 18.19 6.40
N LEU A 79 4.49 17.19 6.00
CA LEU A 79 3.32 16.73 6.74
C LEU A 79 3.70 16.00 8.05
N ALA A 80 4.86 15.34 8.10
CA ALA A 80 5.33 14.69 9.33
C ALA A 80 5.63 15.72 10.43
N GLU A 81 6.09 16.92 10.07
CA GLU A 81 6.36 17.99 11.02
C GLU A 81 5.09 18.50 11.71
N VAL A 82 3.99 18.61 10.96
CA VAL A 82 2.71 19.14 11.49
C VAL A 82 1.86 18.06 12.16
N TYR A 83 1.87 16.83 11.66
CA TYR A 83 1.11 15.72 12.27
C TYR A 83 1.86 15.00 13.41
N GLY A 84 3.17 15.25 13.57
CA GLY A 84 4.02 14.53 14.52
C GLY A 84 4.33 13.08 14.12
N SER A 85 3.82 12.63 12.98
CA SER A 85 4.10 11.32 12.37
C SER A 85 3.95 11.41 10.87
N ALA A 86 4.80 10.71 10.12
CA ALA A 86 4.76 10.72 8.66
C ALA A 86 3.48 10.05 8.14
N PRO A 87 2.61 10.77 7.39
CA PRO A 87 1.51 10.16 6.69
C PRO A 87 2.02 9.34 5.50
N GLU A 88 1.19 8.42 5.03
CA GLU A 88 1.46 7.72 3.78
C GLU A 88 1.11 8.66 2.61
N VAL A 89 2.08 9.00 1.77
CA VAL A 89 1.89 9.84 0.58
C VAL A 89 2.23 9.03 -0.66
N LYS A 90 1.33 9.04 -1.65
CA LYS A 90 1.51 8.34 -2.93
C LYS A 90 1.12 9.25 -4.10
N THR A 91 1.82 9.14 -5.21
CA THR A 91 1.39 9.76 -6.47
C THR A 91 0.05 9.16 -6.92
N PHE A 92 -0.86 9.99 -7.39
CA PHE A 92 -2.19 9.58 -7.83
C PHE A 92 -2.60 10.30 -9.11
N GLY A 93 -2.73 9.56 -10.21
CA GLY A 93 -3.17 10.10 -11.50
C GLY A 93 -2.08 10.81 -12.29
N GLY A 94 -1.39 11.78 -11.73
CA GLY A 94 -0.32 12.56 -12.37
C GLY A 94 0.76 12.98 -11.39
N ASP A 95 1.87 13.52 -11.89
CA ASP A 95 3.02 13.94 -11.08
C ASP A 95 2.71 15.17 -10.19
N ASN A 96 1.59 15.85 -10.46
CA ASN A 96 1.11 16.98 -9.70
C ASN A 96 -0.06 16.63 -8.76
N GLN A 97 -0.38 15.35 -8.63
CA GLN A 97 -1.47 14.92 -7.75
C GLN A 97 -0.99 13.84 -6.79
N VAL A 98 -1.28 14.03 -5.51
CA VAL A 98 -0.92 13.07 -4.46
C VAL A 98 -2.12 12.64 -3.66
N ARG A 99 -2.08 11.39 -3.21
CA ARG A 99 -2.99 10.84 -2.21
C ARG A 99 -2.26 10.77 -0.88
N ILE A 100 -2.81 11.42 0.12
CA ILE A 100 -2.26 11.55 1.47
C ILE A 100 -3.18 10.79 2.41
N THR A 101 -2.63 9.81 3.11
CA THR A 101 -3.37 8.98 4.07
C THR A 101 -2.78 9.18 5.46
N THR A 102 -3.61 9.66 6.40
CA THR A 102 -3.19 9.91 7.78
C THR A 102 -4.04 9.15 8.78
N LYS A 103 -3.38 8.69 9.84
CA LYS A 103 -4.01 8.07 11.03
C LYS A 103 -4.06 9.04 12.21
N TYR A 104 -3.78 10.32 11.98
CA TYR A 104 -3.76 11.34 13.02
C TYR A 104 -5.14 11.47 13.66
N LYS A 105 -5.20 11.39 15.00
CA LYS A 105 -6.41 11.45 15.81
C LYS A 105 -7.55 10.55 15.30
N ILE A 106 -7.19 9.32 14.94
CA ILE A 106 -8.13 8.35 14.36
C ILE A 106 -9.27 7.98 15.32
N ASP A 107 -8.97 7.90 16.63
CA ASP A 107 -9.92 7.53 17.69
C ASP A 107 -10.82 8.69 18.09
N ALA A 108 -10.54 9.90 17.60
CA ALA A 108 -11.33 11.09 17.89
C ALA A 108 -12.35 11.34 16.77
N GLU A 109 -13.63 11.42 17.17
CA GLU A 109 -14.74 11.72 16.27
C GLU A 109 -15.23 13.15 16.53
N GLY A 110 -15.72 13.80 15.47
CA GLY A 110 -16.32 15.13 15.53
C GLY A 110 -15.83 16.05 14.42
N THR A 111 -16.65 17.03 14.08
CA THR A 111 -16.33 18.03 13.05
C THR A 111 -15.13 18.90 13.41
N GLU A 112 -14.93 19.16 14.72
CA GLU A 112 -13.79 19.95 15.21
C GLU A 112 -12.45 19.24 14.94
N VAL A 113 -12.42 17.90 15.09
CA VAL A 113 -11.22 17.10 14.78
C VAL A 113 -10.95 17.06 13.28
N ASP A 114 -12.00 16.96 12.47
CA ASP A 114 -11.86 16.96 11.02
C ASP A 114 -11.32 18.33 10.53
N ASP A 115 -11.83 19.44 11.10
CA ASP A 115 -11.33 20.79 10.83
C ASP A 115 -9.87 20.98 11.25
N GLU A 116 -9.46 20.43 12.40
CA GLU A 116 -8.07 20.46 12.85
C GLU A 116 -7.15 19.70 11.90
N VAL A 117 -7.54 18.49 11.51
CA VAL A 117 -6.76 17.65 10.57
C VAL A 117 -6.61 18.36 9.22
N GLU A 118 -7.66 19.00 8.71
CA GLU A 118 -7.63 19.76 7.46
C GLU A 118 -6.81 21.05 7.58
N THR A 119 -6.79 21.68 8.74
CA THR A 119 -5.94 22.85 9.00
C THR A 119 -4.47 22.46 8.98
N LEU A 120 -4.09 21.38 9.67
CA LEU A 120 -2.74 20.86 9.64
C LEU A 120 -2.32 20.39 8.25
N LEU A 121 -3.25 19.81 7.48
CA LEU A 121 -3.01 19.45 6.08
C LEU A 121 -2.64 20.68 5.25
N TYR A 122 -3.42 21.76 5.37
CA TYR A 122 -3.15 23.02 4.68
C TYR A 122 -1.80 23.63 5.10
N GLU A 123 -1.52 23.68 6.41
CA GLU A 123 -0.27 24.22 6.94
C GLU A 123 0.96 23.46 6.39
N GLY A 124 0.92 22.12 6.41
CA GLY A 124 2.00 21.29 5.89
C GLY A 124 2.20 21.35 4.39
N LEU A 125 1.14 21.74 3.64
CA LEU A 125 1.19 21.84 2.19
C LEU A 125 1.36 23.28 1.67
N GLN A 126 1.33 24.29 2.52
CA GLN A 126 1.33 25.69 2.14
C GLN A 126 2.51 26.07 1.23
N GLN A 127 3.70 25.50 1.45
CA GLN A 127 4.88 25.76 0.62
C GLN A 127 4.79 25.22 -0.83
N TYR A 128 3.86 24.30 -1.09
CA TYR A 128 3.64 23.71 -2.41
C TYR A 128 2.49 24.39 -3.17
N LEU A 129 1.71 25.22 -2.48
CA LEU A 129 0.58 25.95 -3.04
C LEU A 129 1.03 27.29 -3.65
N PRO A 130 0.25 27.88 -4.57
CA PRO A 130 0.48 29.26 -5.05
C PRO A 130 0.47 30.27 -3.90
N GLU A 131 1.29 31.32 -4.02
CA GLU A 131 1.33 32.41 -3.03
C GLU A 131 -0.06 33.04 -2.87
N GLY A 132 -0.53 33.16 -1.63
CA GLY A 132 -1.81 33.78 -1.32
C GLY A 132 -3.01 32.83 -1.38
N THR A 133 -2.82 31.53 -1.61
CA THR A 133 -3.91 30.56 -1.52
C THR A 133 -4.46 30.51 -0.09
N SER A 134 -5.73 30.85 0.09
CA SER A 134 -6.39 30.73 1.41
C SER A 134 -6.75 29.28 1.73
N ARG A 135 -7.00 28.98 3.01
CA ARG A 135 -7.45 27.65 3.42
C ARG A 135 -8.74 27.24 2.71
N GLU A 136 -9.69 28.15 2.58
CA GLU A 136 -10.97 27.91 1.91
C GLU A 136 -10.74 27.57 0.43
N GLN A 137 -9.90 28.32 -0.25
CA GLN A 137 -9.55 28.07 -1.63
C GLN A 137 -8.83 26.71 -1.81
N PHE A 138 -7.93 26.35 -0.90
CA PHE A 138 -7.29 25.04 -0.89
C PHE A 138 -8.30 23.90 -0.76
N LEU A 139 -9.26 24.01 0.17
CA LEU A 139 -10.27 23.00 0.39
C LEU A 139 -11.24 22.83 -0.78
N GLU A 140 -11.53 23.90 -1.52
CA GLU A 140 -12.46 23.89 -2.66
C GLU A 140 -11.79 23.47 -3.97
N VAL A 141 -10.55 23.89 -4.22
CA VAL A 141 -9.88 23.73 -5.51
C VAL A 141 -8.83 22.63 -5.50
N ASN A 142 -7.95 22.63 -4.50
CA ASN A 142 -6.80 21.74 -4.48
C ASN A 142 -7.15 20.36 -3.87
N ARG A 143 -7.98 20.33 -2.83
CA ARG A 143 -8.46 19.09 -2.22
C ARG A 143 -9.63 18.52 -3.02
N GLN A 144 -9.36 17.55 -3.89
CA GLN A 144 -10.37 16.99 -4.78
C GLN A 144 -11.27 15.94 -4.11
N MET A 145 -10.71 15.18 -3.16
CA MET A 145 -11.41 14.10 -2.48
C MET A 145 -10.98 14.05 -1.02
N SER A 146 -11.95 13.79 -0.14
CA SER A 146 -11.74 13.52 1.27
C SER A 146 -12.55 12.28 1.64
N GLU A 147 -11.86 11.23 2.08
CA GLU A 147 -12.47 9.98 2.53
C GLU A 147 -12.07 9.74 3.99
N LYS A 148 -13.02 9.32 4.80
CA LYS A 148 -12.83 8.98 6.21
C LYS A 148 -13.36 7.58 6.49
N VAL A 149 -12.51 6.73 7.06
CA VAL A 149 -12.92 5.42 7.57
C VAL A 149 -12.79 5.44 9.09
N GLY A 150 -13.91 5.30 9.78
CA GLY A 150 -13.91 5.22 11.25
C GLY A 150 -13.32 3.89 11.74
N PRO A 151 -12.73 3.86 12.97
CA PRO A 151 -12.12 2.65 13.54
C PRO A 151 -13.10 1.47 13.64
N ALA A 152 -14.35 1.73 14.02
CA ALA A 152 -15.39 0.69 14.13
C ALA A 152 -15.67 0.02 12.77
N VAL A 153 -15.79 0.80 11.69
CA VAL A 153 -16.00 0.29 10.34
C VAL A 153 -14.80 -0.51 9.87
N ALA A 154 -13.60 -0.03 10.14
CA ALA A 154 -12.35 -0.73 9.81
C ALA A 154 -12.22 -2.07 10.56
N GLU A 155 -12.64 -2.14 11.83
CA GLU A 155 -12.66 -3.38 12.61
C GLU A 155 -13.65 -4.39 12.01
N ASP A 156 -14.84 -3.96 11.63
CA ASP A 156 -15.85 -4.83 11.00
C ASP A 156 -15.37 -5.37 9.66
N ILE A 157 -14.75 -4.53 8.81
CA ILE A 157 -14.14 -4.95 7.55
C ILE A 157 -13.04 -5.99 7.80
N THR A 158 -12.16 -5.74 8.77
CA THR A 158 -11.07 -6.65 9.13
C THR A 158 -11.60 -8.00 9.59
N ARG A 159 -12.59 -8.01 10.47
CA ARG A 159 -13.22 -9.23 10.97
C ARG A 159 -13.90 -10.02 9.85
N ALA A 160 -14.66 -9.34 9.00
CA ALA A 160 -15.31 -9.97 7.83
C ALA A 160 -14.29 -10.56 6.86
N ALA A 161 -13.19 -9.85 6.57
CA ALA A 161 -12.12 -10.32 5.69
C ALA A 161 -11.46 -11.60 6.24
N ILE A 162 -11.11 -11.63 7.53
CA ILE A 162 -10.50 -12.82 8.16
C ILE A 162 -11.43 -14.04 8.06
N TRP A 163 -12.70 -13.88 8.43
CA TRP A 163 -13.66 -14.96 8.35
C TRP A 163 -13.91 -15.43 6.92
N SER A 164 -13.93 -14.52 5.95
CA SER A 164 -14.07 -14.87 4.53
C SER A 164 -12.92 -15.77 4.05
N VAL A 165 -11.68 -15.46 4.42
CA VAL A 165 -10.51 -16.27 4.09
C VAL A 165 -10.60 -17.66 4.77
N VAL A 166 -10.97 -17.71 6.05
CA VAL A 166 -11.13 -18.98 6.77
C VAL A 166 -12.19 -19.87 6.11
N PHE A 167 -13.37 -19.32 5.78
CA PHE A 167 -14.42 -20.08 5.10
C PHE A 167 -14.01 -20.52 3.69
N ALA A 168 -13.30 -19.67 2.95
CA ALA A 168 -12.76 -20.04 1.63
C ALA A 168 -11.79 -21.23 1.73
N LEU A 169 -10.87 -21.18 2.69
CA LEU A 169 -9.92 -22.29 2.92
C LEU A 169 -10.65 -23.58 3.30
N ILE A 170 -11.61 -23.51 4.22
CA ILE A 170 -12.42 -24.68 4.58
C ILE A 170 -13.13 -25.24 3.34
N GLY A 171 -13.75 -24.40 2.52
CA GLY A 171 -14.41 -24.82 1.30
C GLY A 171 -13.47 -25.51 0.31
N ILE A 172 -12.24 -24.99 0.14
CA ILE A 172 -11.23 -25.61 -0.71
C ILE A 172 -10.77 -26.97 -0.17
N PHE A 173 -10.59 -27.09 1.17
CA PHE A 173 -10.19 -28.35 1.78
C PHE A 173 -11.28 -29.41 1.76
N LEU A 174 -12.56 -29.02 1.77
CA LEU A 174 -13.68 -29.95 1.72
C LEU A 174 -14.00 -30.42 0.30
N TYR A 175 -13.69 -29.64 -0.73
CA TYR A 175 -13.86 -30.00 -2.14
C TYR A 175 -12.73 -30.91 -2.62
#